data_58cfc700312f25b70c993ca1551c0eeb
#
_entry.id   58cfc700312f25b70c993ca1551c0eeb
#
_cell.length_a   1.000
_cell.length_b   1.000
_cell.length_c   1.000
_cell.angle_alpha   90.00
_cell.angle_beta   90.00
_cell.angle_gamma   90.00
#
_symmetry.space_group_name_H-M   'P 1'
#
loop_
_entity.id
_entity.type
_entity.pdbx_description
1 polymer ?
#
loop_
_entity_poly.entity_id
_entity_poly.type
_entity_poly.pdbx_seq_one_letter_code
_entity_poly.pdbx_strand_id
1 'polypeptide(L)'
;MTDIVRGFGVLLGPTLVLDLFVVAGTLAVVTGRGFDRRKGAARLLRPLALLGAAFPWAYAFVIRPWHLRWGATGEEVDKPLPGDDLVPEPGIESTRAITVEAPAGKVWPWLAQVGQDRGGFYSYEWLENLAGAQMHNADRVHPEWQHRDVGEIVFLHPAIGPKVAAFEPGTAMVLEGWGVFAVEPIDEHSTRVILRSRTPRRLGVLLYYLLTIEIPHFVMERRMLKGIKERAEKGRNP
;
A
#
# COMPACT_ATOMS: atom_id res chain seq x y z
N MET A 1 10.84 -2.89 -21.78
CA MET A 1 11.79 -2.63 -20.66
C MET A 1 11.99 -1.14 -20.41
N THR A 2 12.10 -0.30 -21.41
CA THR A 2 12.28 1.16 -21.30
C THR A 2 11.10 1.91 -20.68
N ASP A 3 9.86 1.49 -20.94
CA ASP A 3 8.67 2.17 -20.44
C ASP A 3 8.34 1.80 -18.98
N ILE A 4 8.68 0.59 -18.56
CA ILE A 4 8.59 0.14 -17.17
C ILE A 4 9.56 0.95 -16.31
N VAL A 5 10.80 1.15 -16.77
CA VAL A 5 11.82 1.95 -16.07
C VAL A 5 11.41 3.42 -15.98
N ARG A 6 10.78 3.98 -17.03
CA ARG A 6 10.24 5.35 -17.02
C ARG A 6 9.06 5.50 -16.07
N GLY A 7 8.10 4.56 -16.08
CA GLY A 7 6.94 4.57 -15.17
C GLY A 7 7.35 4.49 -13.70
N PHE A 8 8.28 3.58 -13.36
CA PHE A 8 8.85 3.51 -12.02
C PHE A 8 9.61 4.79 -11.65
N GLY A 9 10.36 5.39 -12.58
CA GLY A 9 11.07 6.66 -12.35
C GLY A 9 10.15 7.80 -11.94
N VAL A 10 8.94 7.88 -12.48
CA VAL A 10 7.96 8.93 -12.15
C VAL A 10 7.38 8.73 -10.74
N LEU A 11 7.17 7.49 -10.29
CA LEU A 11 6.70 7.20 -8.93
C LEU A 11 7.82 7.29 -7.89
N LEU A 12 9.06 6.99 -8.28
CA LEU A 12 10.22 6.96 -7.38
C LEU A 12 10.88 8.33 -7.22
N GLY A 13 10.78 9.20 -8.22
CA GLY A 13 11.41 10.52 -8.20
C GLY A 13 11.04 11.37 -6.98
N PRO A 14 9.73 11.51 -6.64
CA PRO A 14 9.31 12.31 -5.50
C PRO A 14 9.78 11.78 -4.14
N THR A 15 9.82 10.46 -3.95
CA THR A 15 10.26 9.84 -2.69
C THR A 15 11.77 9.97 -2.50
N LEU A 16 12.56 9.71 -3.53
CA LEU A 16 14.01 9.91 -3.51
C LEU A 16 14.40 11.38 -3.28
N VAL A 17 13.65 12.32 -3.86
CA VAL A 17 13.87 13.75 -3.64
C VAL A 17 13.56 14.13 -2.20
N LEU A 18 12.45 13.61 -1.63
CA LEU A 18 12.09 13.86 -0.24
C LEU A 18 13.15 13.32 0.72
N ASP A 19 13.64 12.09 0.49
CA ASP A 19 14.71 11.48 1.28
C ASP A 19 16.02 12.26 1.21
N LEU A 20 16.39 12.76 0.03
CA LEU A 20 17.56 13.62 -0.16
C LEU A 20 17.42 14.95 0.60
N PHE A 21 16.24 15.58 0.58
CA PHE A 21 16.00 16.80 1.35
C PHE A 21 16.06 16.57 2.85
N VAL A 22 15.51 15.45 3.32
CA VAL A 22 15.55 15.06 4.74
C VAL A 22 17.00 14.82 5.19
N VAL A 23 17.78 14.07 4.43
CA VAL A 23 19.19 13.81 4.71
C VAL A 23 20.04 15.10 4.65
N ALA A 24 19.84 15.92 3.63
CA ALA A 24 20.55 17.20 3.48
C ALA A 24 20.18 18.19 4.59
N GLY A 25 18.90 18.27 4.96
CA GLY A 25 18.43 19.11 6.08
C GLY A 25 19.02 18.68 7.42
N THR A 26 19.04 17.38 7.68
CA THR A 26 19.64 16.81 8.90
C THR A 26 21.13 17.06 8.97
N LEU A 27 21.86 16.84 7.86
CA LEU A 27 23.28 17.13 7.77
C LEU A 27 23.60 18.62 7.95
N ALA A 28 22.80 19.51 7.38
CA ALA A 28 22.97 20.97 7.54
C ALA A 28 22.79 21.41 9.00
N VAL A 29 21.81 20.83 9.71
CA VAL A 29 21.58 21.12 11.14
C VAL A 29 22.70 20.56 12.01
N VAL A 30 23.09 19.29 11.77
CA VAL A 30 24.13 18.62 12.57
C VAL A 30 25.52 19.24 12.37
N THR A 31 25.84 19.65 11.16
CA THR A 31 27.18 20.18 10.83
C THR A 31 27.30 21.70 11.03
N GLY A 32 26.22 22.41 11.29
CA GLY A 32 26.21 23.87 11.38
C GLY A 32 26.65 24.61 10.10
N ARG A 33 26.88 23.88 9.02
CA ARG A 33 27.50 24.33 7.76
C ARG A 33 26.53 24.98 6.79
N GLY A 34 25.60 25.68 7.12
CA GLY A 34 24.67 26.36 6.20
C GLY A 34 24.15 27.69 6.72
N PHE A 35 24.63 28.10 7.90
CA PHE A 35 24.04 29.21 8.64
C PHE A 35 25.02 30.38 8.83
N ASP A 36 25.68 30.84 7.76
CA ASP A 36 26.51 32.02 7.87
C ASP A 36 25.70 33.32 7.61
N ARG A 37 25.61 34.09 8.69
CA ARG A 37 25.55 35.55 8.88
C ARG A 37 24.52 36.45 8.21
N ARG A 38 23.49 36.01 7.52
CA ARG A 38 22.37 36.90 7.15
C ARG A 38 21.21 36.72 8.15
N LYS A 39 21.17 37.57 9.19
CA LYS A 39 20.24 37.48 10.35
C LYS A 39 18.74 37.31 10.01
N GLY A 40 18.29 37.72 8.83
CA GLY A 40 16.90 37.56 8.39
C GLY A 40 16.57 36.17 7.86
N ALA A 41 17.40 35.62 6.98
CA ALA A 41 17.20 34.30 6.38
C ALA A 41 17.36 33.17 7.42
N ALA A 42 18.29 33.32 8.37
CA ALA A 42 18.52 32.34 9.42
C ALA A 42 17.29 32.14 10.34
N ARG A 43 16.48 33.20 10.58
CA ARG A 43 15.25 33.07 11.37
C ARG A 43 14.18 32.22 10.72
N LEU A 44 14.07 32.24 9.39
CA LEU A 44 13.12 31.41 8.62
C LEU A 44 13.65 29.99 8.34
N LEU A 45 14.96 29.87 8.10
CA LEU A 45 15.57 28.58 7.76
C LEU A 45 15.77 27.66 8.97
N ARG A 46 15.99 28.20 10.17
CA ARG A 46 16.14 27.42 11.41
C ARG A 46 14.94 26.52 11.72
N PRO A 47 13.68 27.01 11.77
CA PRO A 47 12.54 26.14 12.02
C PRO A 47 12.34 25.09 10.92
N LEU A 48 12.59 25.41 9.65
CA LEU A 48 12.53 24.45 8.54
C LEU A 48 13.59 23.36 8.69
N ALA A 49 14.81 23.73 9.08
CA ALA A 49 15.89 22.77 9.31
C ALA A 49 15.60 21.87 10.53
N LEU A 50 15.02 22.44 11.61
CA LEU A 50 14.58 21.66 12.77
C LEU A 50 13.44 20.70 12.42
N LEU A 51 12.46 21.14 11.62
CA LEU A 51 11.40 20.28 11.11
C LEU A 51 11.98 19.16 10.20
N GLY A 52 12.92 19.49 9.31
CA GLY A 52 13.61 18.50 8.48
C GLY A 52 14.39 17.48 9.31
N ALA A 53 15.06 17.91 10.37
CA ALA A 53 15.78 17.02 11.28
C ALA A 53 14.86 16.16 12.16
N ALA A 54 13.68 16.68 12.55
CA ALA A 54 12.70 15.97 13.35
C ALA A 54 11.85 14.98 12.51
N PHE A 55 11.69 15.24 11.22
CA PHE A 55 10.81 14.45 10.35
C PHE A 55 11.19 12.95 10.29
N PRO A 56 12.47 12.53 10.11
CA PRO A 56 12.82 11.12 10.09
C PRO A 56 12.44 10.38 11.37
N TRP A 57 12.58 11.07 12.51
CA TRP A 57 12.21 10.52 13.81
C TRP A 57 10.68 10.43 13.96
N ALA A 58 9.97 11.48 13.60
CA ALA A 58 8.51 11.47 13.58
C ALA A 58 7.97 10.40 12.63
N TYR A 59 8.58 10.26 11.46
CA TYR A 59 8.25 9.19 10.53
C TYR A 59 8.49 7.81 11.15
N ALA A 60 9.69 7.54 11.62
CA ALA A 60 10.09 6.22 12.13
C ALA A 60 9.27 5.78 13.35
N PHE A 61 8.96 6.69 14.27
CA PHE A 61 8.35 6.33 15.55
C PHE A 61 6.84 6.60 15.66
N VAL A 62 6.28 7.43 14.77
CA VAL A 62 4.85 7.81 14.83
C VAL A 62 4.13 7.43 13.54
N ILE A 63 4.60 7.96 12.41
CA ILE A 63 3.89 7.81 11.13
C ILE A 63 3.99 6.37 10.64
N ARG A 64 5.20 5.80 10.66
CA ARG A 64 5.45 4.45 10.14
C ARG A 64 4.70 3.36 10.91
N PRO A 65 4.75 3.27 12.25
CA PRO A 65 3.95 2.31 12.99
C PRO A 65 2.45 2.44 12.74
N TRP A 66 1.95 3.67 12.61
CA TRP A 66 0.56 3.93 12.30
C TRP A 66 0.16 3.45 10.90
N HIS A 67 0.91 3.81 9.86
CA HIS A 67 0.51 3.42 8.51
C HIS A 67 0.74 1.94 8.18
N LEU A 68 1.68 1.28 8.86
CA LEU A 68 1.87 -0.16 8.73
C LEU A 68 0.68 -0.95 9.31
N ARG A 69 -0.04 -0.38 10.27
CA ARG A 69 -1.17 -1.01 10.98
C ARG A 69 -2.48 -0.23 10.79
N TRP A 70 -2.58 0.54 9.72
CA TRP A 70 -3.72 1.43 9.52
C TRP A 70 -5.05 0.66 9.55
N GLY A 71 -5.92 1.02 10.50
CA GLY A 71 -7.23 0.44 10.68
C GLY A 71 -7.26 -0.98 11.27
N ALA A 72 -6.13 -1.67 11.41
CA ALA A 72 -6.07 -3.00 12.02
C ALA A 72 -6.06 -2.92 13.55
N THR A 73 -6.65 -3.91 14.20
CA THR A 73 -6.55 -4.14 15.65
C THR A 73 -5.24 -4.87 16.00
N GLY A 74 -4.86 -4.86 17.29
CA GLY A 74 -3.70 -5.64 17.74
C GLY A 74 -3.86 -7.14 17.45
N GLU A 75 -5.05 -7.68 17.69
CA GLU A 75 -5.37 -9.09 17.43
C GLU A 75 -5.24 -9.45 15.94
N GLU A 76 -5.68 -8.57 15.03
CA GLU A 76 -5.53 -8.77 13.58
C GLU A 76 -4.09 -8.68 13.11
N VAL A 77 -3.23 -7.92 13.81
CA VAL A 77 -1.80 -7.87 13.53
C VAL A 77 -1.11 -9.16 13.95
N ASP A 78 -1.49 -9.71 15.10
CA ASP A 78 -0.78 -10.83 15.72
C ASP A 78 -1.30 -12.22 15.27
N LYS A 79 -2.54 -12.32 14.78
CA LYS A 79 -3.11 -13.60 14.32
C LYS A 79 -2.44 -14.08 13.03
N PRO A 80 -2.28 -15.42 12.86
CA PRO A 80 -1.82 -15.99 11.59
C PRO A 80 -2.86 -15.78 10.48
N LEU A 81 -2.39 -15.46 9.27
CA LEU A 81 -3.21 -15.35 8.06
C LEU A 81 -2.69 -16.29 6.97
N PRO A 82 -3.56 -16.73 6.03
CA PRO A 82 -3.13 -17.51 4.88
C PRO A 82 -1.98 -16.84 4.13
N GLY A 83 -0.94 -17.61 3.77
CA GLY A 83 0.23 -17.11 3.04
C GLY A 83 1.32 -16.46 3.92
N ASP A 84 1.16 -16.39 5.22
CA ASP A 84 2.21 -15.93 6.15
C ASP A 84 3.46 -16.82 6.10
N ASP A 85 3.27 -18.10 5.79
CA ASP A 85 4.31 -19.11 5.62
C ASP A 85 5.18 -18.90 4.35
N LEU A 86 4.71 -18.15 3.37
CA LEU A 86 5.51 -17.78 2.19
C LEU A 86 6.67 -16.84 2.55
N VAL A 87 6.52 -16.06 3.62
CA VAL A 87 7.57 -15.20 4.18
C VAL A 87 7.53 -15.29 5.72
N PRO A 88 8.03 -16.38 6.31
CA PRO A 88 7.87 -16.65 7.76
C PRO A 88 8.58 -15.63 8.65
N GLU A 89 9.71 -15.08 8.19
CA GLU A 89 10.48 -14.06 8.92
C GLU A 89 10.58 -12.77 8.10
N PRO A 90 9.53 -11.95 8.07
CA PRO A 90 9.55 -10.71 7.30
C PRO A 90 10.51 -9.70 7.92
N GLY A 91 11.16 -8.92 7.08
CA GLY A 91 11.90 -7.73 7.50
C GLY A 91 10.99 -6.52 7.70
N ILE A 92 9.89 -6.47 6.92
CA ILE A 92 8.81 -5.49 7.06
C ILE A 92 7.49 -6.25 6.90
N GLU A 93 6.57 -5.97 7.82
CA GLU A 93 5.19 -6.44 7.75
C GLU A 93 4.24 -5.26 7.87
N SER A 94 3.18 -5.28 7.08
CA SER A 94 2.06 -4.36 7.26
C SER A 94 0.76 -5.15 7.30
N THR A 95 -0.10 -4.81 8.26
CA THR A 95 -1.47 -5.33 8.37
C THR A 95 -2.42 -4.15 8.38
N ARG A 96 -3.24 -4.01 7.34
CA ARG A 96 -4.20 -2.92 7.20
C ARG A 96 -5.60 -3.50 7.10
N ALA A 97 -6.57 -2.81 7.68
CA ALA A 97 -7.92 -3.34 7.69
C ALA A 97 -8.98 -2.23 7.67
N ILE A 98 -10.17 -2.60 7.21
CA ILE A 98 -11.35 -1.71 7.22
C ILE A 98 -12.61 -2.53 7.49
N THR A 99 -13.54 -1.96 8.23
CA THR A 99 -14.90 -2.50 8.34
C THR A 99 -15.75 -2.00 7.19
N VAL A 100 -16.40 -2.92 6.51
CA VAL A 100 -17.35 -2.67 5.42
C VAL A 100 -18.74 -3.05 5.93
N GLU A 101 -19.67 -2.12 5.88
CA GLU A 101 -21.06 -2.30 6.29
C GLU A 101 -21.86 -3.03 5.19
N ALA A 102 -21.42 -4.23 4.86
CA ALA A 102 -22.05 -5.12 3.90
C ALA A 102 -21.68 -6.59 4.23
N PRO A 103 -22.55 -7.56 3.92
CA PRO A 103 -22.22 -8.98 4.09
C PRO A 103 -21.05 -9.41 3.22
N ALA A 104 -20.30 -10.41 3.68
CA ALA A 104 -19.10 -10.91 3.00
C ALA A 104 -19.35 -11.28 1.52
N GLY A 105 -20.52 -11.83 1.21
CA GLY A 105 -20.91 -12.15 -0.16
C GLY A 105 -21.07 -10.93 -1.11
N LYS A 106 -21.20 -9.70 -0.55
CA LYS A 106 -21.18 -8.47 -1.33
C LYS A 106 -19.79 -7.84 -1.38
N VAL A 107 -18.91 -8.14 -0.43
CA VAL A 107 -17.55 -7.60 -0.33
C VAL A 107 -16.57 -8.41 -1.18
N TRP A 108 -16.60 -9.74 -1.02
CA TRP A 108 -15.68 -10.65 -1.70
C TRP A 108 -15.60 -10.47 -3.22
N PRO A 109 -16.72 -10.31 -3.96
CA PRO A 109 -16.66 -10.15 -5.40
C PRO A 109 -15.78 -8.98 -5.89
N TRP A 110 -15.67 -7.92 -5.11
CA TRP A 110 -14.78 -6.80 -5.44
C TRP A 110 -13.31 -7.15 -5.25
N LEU A 111 -12.98 -8.00 -4.26
CA LEU A 111 -11.62 -8.50 -4.07
C LEU A 111 -11.23 -9.55 -5.11
N ALA A 112 -12.13 -10.46 -5.46
CA ALA A 112 -11.87 -11.52 -6.43
C ALA A 112 -11.49 -10.96 -7.81
N GLN A 113 -12.07 -9.83 -8.20
CA GLN A 113 -11.85 -9.23 -9.51
C GLN A 113 -10.76 -8.15 -9.55
N VAL A 114 -9.93 -7.97 -8.50
CA VAL A 114 -8.82 -6.99 -8.56
C VAL A 114 -7.79 -7.36 -9.63
N GLY A 115 -7.17 -6.37 -10.23
CA GLY A 115 -6.15 -6.56 -11.26
C GLY A 115 -6.34 -5.62 -12.42
N GLN A 116 -5.22 -5.24 -13.06
CA GLN A 116 -5.20 -4.27 -14.16
C GLN A 116 -6.02 -4.77 -15.39
N ASP A 117 -5.97 -6.06 -15.65
CA ASP A 117 -6.70 -6.74 -16.74
C ASP A 117 -8.16 -7.07 -16.41
N ARG A 118 -8.61 -6.75 -15.19
CA ARG A 118 -9.96 -7.00 -14.67
C ARG A 118 -10.58 -5.74 -14.07
N GLY A 119 -10.93 -5.77 -12.78
CA GLY A 119 -11.64 -4.70 -12.08
C GLY A 119 -10.77 -3.54 -11.61
N GLY A 120 -9.48 -3.51 -11.90
CA GLY A 120 -8.55 -2.53 -11.33
C GLY A 120 -8.29 -2.78 -9.85
N PHE A 121 -7.78 -1.77 -9.17
CA PHE A 121 -7.53 -1.85 -7.71
C PHE A 121 -8.40 -0.88 -6.90
N TYR A 122 -9.36 -0.22 -7.53
CA TYR A 122 -10.25 0.76 -6.89
C TYR A 122 -9.50 1.89 -6.17
N SER A 123 -8.28 2.15 -6.62
CA SER A 123 -7.36 3.14 -6.06
C SER A 123 -7.33 4.41 -6.92
N TYR A 124 -6.21 5.10 -6.96
CA TYR A 124 -6.01 6.33 -7.74
C TYR A 124 -5.63 5.99 -9.19
N GLU A 125 -6.61 5.73 -10.04
CA GLU A 125 -6.45 5.37 -11.44
C GLU A 125 -5.52 6.34 -12.21
N TRP A 126 -5.67 7.64 -11.97
CA TRP A 126 -4.83 8.65 -12.61
C TRP A 126 -3.35 8.52 -12.23
N LEU A 127 -3.06 8.13 -10.97
CA LEU A 127 -1.69 7.97 -10.49
C LEU A 127 -1.07 6.67 -11.04
N GLU A 128 -1.84 5.59 -11.09
CA GLU A 128 -1.44 4.31 -11.69
C GLU A 128 -1.16 4.50 -13.18
N ASN A 129 -2.00 5.25 -13.88
CA ASN A 129 -1.86 5.52 -15.31
C ASN A 129 -0.72 6.49 -15.63
N LEU A 130 -0.35 7.36 -14.71
CA LEU A 130 0.87 8.17 -14.82
C LEU A 130 2.13 7.28 -14.85
N ALA A 131 2.08 6.12 -14.17
CA ALA A 131 3.13 5.10 -14.22
C ALA A 131 3.00 4.15 -15.43
N GLY A 132 2.01 4.34 -16.30
CA GLY A 132 1.79 3.51 -17.48
C GLY A 132 1.02 2.22 -17.22
N ALA A 133 0.32 2.11 -16.08
CA ALA A 133 -0.38 0.89 -15.71
C ALA A 133 -1.62 0.58 -16.57
N GLN A 134 -2.16 1.56 -17.31
CA GLN A 134 -3.39 1.41 -18.11
C GLN A 134 -4.55 0.87 -17.25
N MET A 135 -4.64 1.37 -16.02
CA MET A 135 -5.60 0.92 -15.03
C MET A 135 -6.99 1.46 -15.33
N HIS A 136 -8.01 0.64 -15.11
CA HIS A 136 -9.42 1.02 -15.18
C HIS A 136 -10.18 0.38 -14.04
N ASN A 137 -10.81 1.20 -13.20
CA ASN A 137 -11.54 0.70 -12.04
C ASN A 137 -12.99 0.36 -12.42
N ALA A 138 -13.38 -0.90 -12.28
CA ALA A 138 -14.73 -1.34 -12.51
C ALA A 138 -15.73 -0.68 -11.55
N ASP A 139 -16.92 -0.41 -12.05
CA ASP A 139 -18.06 0.16 -11.32
C ASP A 139 -19.09 -0.88 -10.88
N ARG A 140 -18.96 -2.12 -11.37
CA ARG A 140 -19.81 -3.28 -11.07
C ARG A 140 -19.02 -4.56 -10.89
N VAL A 141 -19.67 -5.55 -10.28
CA VAL A 141 -19.15 -6.92 -10.21
C VAL A 141 -19.36 -7.61 -11.55
N HIS A 142 -18.33 -8.24 -12.07
CA HIS A 142 -18.32 -9.03 -13.28
C HIS A 142 -18.30 -10.53 -12.94
N PRO A 143 -19.33 -11.30 -13.29
CA PRO A 143 -19.40 -12.74 -12.98
C PRO A 143 -18.22 -13.54 -13.53
N GLU A 144 -17.71 -13.15 -14.70
CA GLU A 144 -16.59 -13.79 -15.39
C GLU A 144 -15.23 -13.60 -14.68
N TRP A 145 -15.13 -12.67 -13.74
CA TRP A 145 -13.91 -12.35 -13.01
C TRP A 145 -13.88 -12.88 -11.58
N GLN A 146 -14.84 -13.73 -11.21
CA GLN A 146 -15.00 -14.18 -9.82
C GLN A 146 -14.15 -15.40 -9.47
N HIS A 147 -13.49 -16.00 -10.44
CA HIS A 147 -12.59 -17.14 -10.22
C HIS A 147 -11.15 -16.78 -10.62
N ARG A 148 -10.20 -17.38 -9.90
CA ARG A 148 -8.77 -17.34 -10.22
C ARG A 148 -8.14 -18.68 -9.98
N ASP A 149 -7.25 -19.06 -10.86
CA ASP A 149 -6.43 -20.25 -10.72
C ASP A 149 -5.14 -19.94 -9.96
N VAL A 150 -4.64 -20.91 -9.19
CA VAL A 150 -3.30 -20.83 -8.59
C VAL A 150 -2.25 -20.76 -9.71
N GLY A 151 -1.33 -19.81 -9.59
CA GLY A 151 -0.34 -19.50 -10.62
C GLY A 151 -0.78 -18.43 -11.63
N GLU A 152 -2.05 -18.03 -11.66
CA GLU A 152 -2.54 -16.90 -12.45
C GLU A 152 -1.87 -15.59 -11.99
N ILE A 153 -1.58 -14.68 -12.93
CA ILE A 153 -0.98 -13.39 -12.61
C ILE A 153 -2.09 -12.37 -12.33
N VAL A 154 -2.01 -11.70 -11.19
CA VAL A 154 -2.79 -10.49 -10.90
C VAL A 154 -1.98 -9.30 -11.39
N PHE A 155 -2.33 -8.76 -12.54
CA PHE A 155 -1.55 -7.69 -13.15
C PHE A 155 -1.67 -6.37 -12.36
N LEU A 156 -0.53 -5.79 -12.00
CA LEU A 156 -0.38 -4.43 -11.47
C LEU A 156 -0.14 -3.42 -12.59
N HIS A 157 0.42 -3.91 -13.67
CA HIS A 157 0.80 -3.19 -14.87
C HIS A 157 0.74 -4.21 -16.02
N PRO A 158 0.51 -3.84 -17.28
CA PRO A 158 0.40 -4.80 -18.42
C PRO A 158 1.50 -5.83 -18.55
N ALA A 159 2.67 -5.57 -17.94
CA ALA A 159 3.83 -6.47 -18.05
C ALA A 159 4.21 -7.19 -16.75
N ILE A 160 3.64 -6.82 -15.60
CA ILE A 160 4.08 -7.34 -14.29
C ILE A 160 2.92 -7.47 -13.31
N GLY A 161 2.99 -8.49 -12.49
CA GLY A 161 2.09 -8.73 -11.38
C GLY A 161 2.52 -9.95 -10.56
N PRO A 162 2.06 -10.07 -9.30
CA PRO A 162 2.23 -11.26 -8.49
C PRO A 162 1.38 -12.41 -9.02
N LYS A 163 1.80 -13.65 -8.72
CA LYS A 163 1.01 -14.83 -8.96
C LYS A 163 0.09 -15.12 -7.79
N VAL A 164 -1.05 -15.71 -8.08
CA VAL A 164 -1.95 -16.27 -7.08
C VAL A 164 -1.29 -17.50 -6.48
N ALA A 165 -0.99 -17.46 -5.18
CA ALA A 165 -0.46 -18.60 -4.43
C ALA A 165 -1.58 -19.47 -3.84
N ALA A 166 -2.70 -18.83 -3.43
CA ALA A 166 -3.91 -19.51 -2.98
C ALA A 166 -5.13 -18.63 -3.26
N PHE A 167 -6.25 -19.28 -3.55
CA PHE A 167 -7.53 -18.62 -3.77
C PHE A 167 -8.63 -19.42 -3.08
N GLU A 168 -9.18 -18.88 -2.00
CA GLU A 168 -10.28 -19.44 -1.23
C GLU A 168 -11.51 -18.56 -1.41
N PRO A 169 -12.45 -18.93 -2.28
CA PRO A 169 -13.62 -18.10 -2.57
C PRO A 169 -14.40 -17.69 -1.32
N GLY A 170 -14.66 -16.41 -1.16
CA GLY A 170 -15.36 -15.84 -0.01
C GLY A 170 -14.48 -15.54 1.19
N THR A 171 -13.23 -15.99 1.22
CA THR A 171 -12.38 -15.94 2.42
C THR A 171 -11.06 -15.23 2.19
N ALA A 172 -10.24 -15.72 1.25
CA ALA A 172 -8.89 -15.19 1.07
C ALA A 172 -8.34 -15.37 -0.35
N MET A 173 -7.49 -14.43 -0.76
CA MET A 173 -6.62 -14.53 -1.92
C MET A 173 -5.20 -14.20 -1.50
N VAL A 174 -4.27 -15.11 -1.73
CA VAL A 174 -2.85 -14.96 -1.43
C VAL A 174 -2.07 -14.70 -2.71
N LEU A 175 -1.25 -13.67 -2.70
CA LEU A 175 -0.42 -13.25 -3.83
C LEU A 175 1.06 -13.36 -3.48
N GLU A 176 1.84 -14.08 -4.31
CA GLU A 176 3.28 -14.26 -4.13
C GLU A 176 4.01 -12.91 -4.08
N GLY A 177 4.81 -12.67 -3.04
CA GLY A 177 5.61 -11.46 -2.89
C GLY A 177 4.82 -10.18 -2.60
N TRP A 178 3.49 -10.28 -2.48
CA TRP A 178 2.64 -9.20 -1.99
C TRP A 178 2.08 -9.54 -0.61
N GLY A 179 1.25 -10.58 -0.51
CA GLY A 179 0.62 -11.02 0.74
C GLY A 179 -0.81 -11.49 0.55
N VAL A 180 -1.66 -11.29 1.56
CA VAL A 180 -3.03 -11.80 1.58
C VAL A 180 -4.07 -10.68 1.57
N PHE A 181 -5.15 -10.91 0.84
CA PHE A 181 -6.42 -10.21 0.90
C PHE A 181 -7.42 -11.14 1.59
N ALA A 182 -7.81 -10.85 2.82
CA ALA A 182 -8.72 -11.68 3.61
C ALA A 182 -10.04 -10.95 3.89
N VAL A 183 -11.12 -11.73 3.91
CA VAL A 183 -12.47 -11.26 4.21
C VAL A 183 -13.01 -12.09 5.37
N GLU A 184 -13.40 -11.44 6.44
CA GLU A 184 -13.93 -12.07 7.66
C GLU A 184 -15.31 -11.48 7.99
N PRO A 185 -16.37 -12.26 7.99
CA PRO A 185 -17.67 -11.80 8.46
C PRO A 185 -17.59 -11.40 9.94
N ILE A 186 -18.11 -10.22 10.29
CA ILE A 186 -18.32 -9.82 11.69
C ILE A 186 -19.72 -10.28 12.11
N ASP A 187 -20.70 -9.99 11.26
CA ASP A 187 -22.10 -10.40 11.40
C ASP A 187 -22.77 -10.47 10.02
N GLU A 188 -24.11 -10.59 9.97
CA GLU A 188 -24.88 -10.68 8.73
C GLU A 188 -24.85 -9.39 7.90
N HIS A 189 -24.40 -8.27 8.45
CA HIS A 189 -24.48 -6.95 7.86
C HIS A 189 -23.12 -6.26 7.72
N SER A 190 -22.09 -6.81 8.34
CA SER A 190 -20.77 -6.20 8.37
C SER A 190 -19.64 -7.22 8.17
N THR A 191 -18.58 -6.77 7.53
CA THR A 191 -17.45 -7.59 7.11
C THR A 191 -16.15 -6.87 7.38
N ARG A 192 -15.16 -7.61 7.86
CA ARG A 192 -13.80 -7.13 8.00
C ARG A 192 -12.99 -7.48 6.75
N VAL A 193 -12.35 -6.50 6.16
CA VAL A 193 -11.37 -6.70 5.07
C VAL A 193 -9.99 -6.43 5.63
N ILE A 194 -9.10 -7.41 5.53
CA ILE A 194 -7.75 -7.36 6.06
C ILE A 194 -6.77 -7.61 4.93
N LEU A 195 -5.78 -6.73 4.81
CA LEU A 195 -4.67 -6.87 3.89
C LEU A 195 -3.38 -6.97 4.70
N ARG A 196 -2.62 -8.05 4.49
CA ARG A 196 -1.29 -8.20 5.07
C ARG A 196 -0.27 -8.37 3.97
N SER A 197 0.81 -7.56 4.04
CA SER A 197 1.96 -7.69 3.16
C SER A 197 3.21 -8.00 3.97
N ARG A 198 4.04 -8.92 3.45
CA ARG A 198 5.30 -9.34 4.07
C ARG A 198 6.46 -9.19 3.10
N THR A 199 7.45 -8.40 3.47
CA THR A 199 8.67 -8.17 2.68
C THR A 199 9.81 -8.98 3.26
N PRO A 200 10.50 -9.82 2.45
CA PRO A 200 11.60 -10.66 2.93
C PRO A 200 12.73 -9.85 3.58
N ARG A 201 13.36 -10.43 4.62
CA ARG A 201 14.50 -9.83 5.32
C ARG A 201 15.79 -9.92 4.50
N ARG A 202 15.85 -9.22 3.37
CA ARG A 202 17.05 -9.09 2.53
C ARG A 202 17.39 -7.61 2.40
N LEU A 203 18.61 -7.21 2.77
CA LEU A 203 18.99 -5.78 2.86
C LEU A 203 18.63 -4.97 1.61
N GLY A 204 18.98 -5.45 0.42
CA GLY A 204 18.65 -4.75 -0.83
C GLY A 204 17.15 -4.60 -1.08
N VAL A 205 16.36 -5.64 -0.75
CA VAL A 205 14.89 -5.61 -0.88
C VAL A 205 14.29 -4.64 0.13
N LEU A 206 14.78 -4.65 1.38
CA LEU A 206 14.29 -3.76 2.43
C LEU A 206 14.60 -2.29 2.10
N LEU A 207 15.81 -2.00 1.65
CA LEU A 207 16.19 -0.63 1.26
C LEU A 207 15.36 -0.17 0.07
N TYR A 208 15.22 -1.01 -0.95
CA TYR A 208 14.36 -0.69 -2.10
C TYR A 208 12.92 -0.41 -1.66
N TYR A 209 12.33 -1.31 -0.84
CA TYR A 209 10.97 -1.15 -0.35
C TYR A 209 10.79 0.13 0.48
N LEU A 210 11.68 0.37 1.45
CA LEU A 210 11.62 1.55 2.32
C LEU A 210 11.72 2.86 1.56
N LEU A 211 12.63 2.92 0.58
CA LEU A 211 12.92 4.16 -0.15
C LEU A 211 11.92 4.45 -1.27
N THR A 212 11.25 3.41 -1.80
CA THR A 212 10.50 3.58 -3.05
C THR A 212 9.06 3.08 -2.99
N ILE A 213 8.78 2.02 -2.23
CA ILE A 213 7.49 1.32 -2.27
C ILE A 213 6.61 1.64 -1.05
N GLU A 214 7.19 1.76 0.14
CA GLU A 214 6.44 1.76 1.40
C GLU A 214 5.33 2.82 1.46
N ILE A 215 5.63 4.06 1.10
CA ILE A 215 4.65 5.15 1.13
C ILE A 215 3.64 5.06 -0.02
N PRO A 216 4.05 4.91 -1.30
CA PRO A 216 3.10 4.67 -2.38
C PRO A 216 2.18 3.49 -2.13
N HIS A 217 2.71 2.36 -1.65
CA HIS A 217 1.93 1.18 -1.31
C HIS A 217 0.86 1.48 -0.25
N PHE A 218 1.22 2.16 0.84
CA PHE A 218 0.25 2.58 1.84
C PHE A 218 -0.87 3.46 1.27
N VAL A 219 -0.49 4.48 0.49
CA VAL A 219 -1.46 5.43 -0.09
C VAL A 219 -2.43 4.71 -1.03
N MET A 220 -1.93 3.85 -1.90
CA MET A 220 -2.72 3.10 -2.88
C MET A 220 -3.59 2.06 -2.20
N GLU A 221 -3.05 1.25 -1.31
CA GLU A 221 -3.76 0.18 -0.61
C GLU A 221 -4.86 0.73 0.31
N ARG A 222 -4.57 1.84 1.03
CA ARG A 222 -5.59 2.54 1.81
C ARG A 222 -6.75 3.05 0.93
N ARG A 223 -6.46 3.57 -0.27
CA ARG A 223 -7.50 4.00 -1.20
C ARG A 223 -8.26 2.82 -1.77
N MET A 224 -7.58 1.72 -2.08
CA MET A 224 -8.19 0.47 -2.52
C MET A 224 -9.21 -0.05 -1.49
N LEU A 225 -8.81 -0.17 -0.22
CA LEU A 225 -9.73 -0.57 0.86
C LEU A 225 -10.98 0.31 0.94
N LYS A 226 -10.80 1.63 0.84
CA LYS A 226 -11.92 2.58 0.80
C LYS A 226 -12.75 2.42 -0.47
N GLY A 227 -12.13 2.19 -1.61
CA GLY A 227 -12.81 1.98 -2.88
C GLY A 227 -13.65 0.71 -2.92
N ILE A 228 -13.19 -0.37 -2.28
CA ILE A 228 -13.95 -1.60 -2.06
C ILE A 228 -15.15 -1.33 -1.15
N LYS A 229 -14.93 -0.65 0.00
CA LYS A 229 -15.98 -0.26 0.92
C LYS A 229 -17.08 0.55 0.22
N GLU A 230 -16.69 1.62 -0.47
CA GLU A 230 -17.61 2.50 -1.21
C GLU A 230 -18.49 1.71 -2.21
N ARG A 231 -17.93 0.70 -2.86
CA ARG A 231 -18.63 -0.12 -3.87
C ARG A 231 -19.54 -1.16 -3.24
N ALA A 232 -19.06 -1.88 -2.22
CA ALA A 232 -19.83 -2.92 -1.55
C ALA A 232 -21.03 -2.35 -0.77
N GLU A 233 -20.91 -1.10 -0.28
CA GLU A 233 -21.97 -0.40 0.44
C GLU A 233 -22.95 0.36 -0.47
N LYS A 234 -22.66 0.51 -1.78
CA LYS A 234 -23.61 1.11 -2.74
C LYS A 234 -24.88 0.28 -2.81
N GLY A 235 -26.02 0.95 -2.63
CA GLY A 235 -27.35 0.31 -2.60
C GLY A 235 -27.92 0.14 -1.20
N ARG A 236 -27.22 0.61 -0.15
CA ARG A 236 -27.73 0.65 1.23
C ARG A 236 -28.43 1.98 1.58
N ASN A 237 -28.33 3.00 0.73
CA ASN A 237 -29.12 4.22 0.91
C ASN A 237 -30.55 3.96 0.41
N PRO A 238 -31.59 4.22 1.28
CA PRO A 238 -32.99 4.09 0.93
C PRO A 238 -33.42 5.06 -0.16
#